data_c28d4e010248960893471baeeebc2912
#
_entry.id   c28d4e010248960893471baeeebc2912
#
_cell.length_a   1.000
_cell.length_b   1.000
_cell.length_c   1.000
_cell.angle_alpha   90.00
_cell.angle_beta   90.00
_cell.angle_gamma   90.00
#
_symmetry.space_group_name_H-M   'P 1'
#
loop_
_entity.id
_entity.type
_entity.pdbx_description
1 polymer ?
#
loop_
_entity_poly.entity_id
_entity_poly.type
_entity_poly.pdbx_seq_one_letter_code
_entity_poly.pdbx_strand_id
1 'polypeptide(L)'
;MGHYDGGDGLDVSNLQAATHNNPLHTVELSSYSISKFKVMNKSYRLYLRSKGLPLRLPSISYEEDWASVSATPNLGAKMDWYEANDYCAWLADISGYPFSLPTEAQWEYAARSRGRFLHVATDDGTYKITNDLITEDGRHGPRGINISTTWDREAYAAEKGWRLGTLTPLPVDKFPPNPLGLYSMSDDGLEWVKDWYDPDYYKYSPRKDPQGPEGPVFKDEASANQYAKVLRGVGIADPRWGAATNIIRGYRSPDANMLGINFDGSPMLFFSDKTARCVVNSPRPIEG
;
A
#
# COMPACT_ATOMS: atom_id res chain seq x y z
N MET A 1 13.84 -11.82 3.35
CA MET A 1 12.52 -11.34 3.81
C MET A 1 12.55 -11.24 5.33
N GLY A 2 11.95 -10.22 5.91
CA GLY A 2 11.92 -10.02 7.35
C GLY A 2 12.73 -8.84 7.85
N HIS A 3 12.74 -8.68 9.20
CA HIS A 3 13.42 -7.59 9.88
C HIS A 3 14.96 -7.67 9.73
N TYR A 4 15.58 -6.56 9.48
CA TYR A 4 17.04 -6.40 9.48
C TYR A 4 17.40 -5.01 10.04
N ASP A 5 18.52 -4.97 10.76
CA ASP A 5 19.08 -3.72 11.25
C ASP A 5 19.83 -3.04 10.10
N GLY A 6 19.27 -1.93 9.61
CA GLY A 6 19.93 -1.11 8.61
C GLY A 6 20.96 -0.21 9.26
N GLY A 7 22.12 -0.09 8.65
CA GLY A 7 23.16 0.84 9.09
C GLY A 7 22.87 2.32 8.78
N ASP A 8 21.62 2.67 8.50
CA ASP A 8 21.16 3.99 8.04
C ASP A 8 20.66 4.90 9.17
N GLY A 9 20.76 4.46 10.42
CA GLY A 9 20.39 5.24 11.61
C GLY A 9 18.87 5.40 11.82
N LEU A 10 18.04 4.71 11.06
CA LEU A 10 16.61 4.66 11.34
C LEU A 10 16.39 3.78 12.59
N ASP A 11 15.93 4.39 13.66
CA ASP A 11 15.50 3.67 14.85
C ASP A 11 14.17 2.97 14.58
N VAL A 12 14.26 1.71 14.16
CA VAL A 12 13.09 0.85 13.92
C VAL A 12 12.61 0.15 15.20
N SER A 13 13.26 0.39 16.35
CA SER A 13 12.94 -0.26 17.63
C SER A 13 11.51 0.04 18.07
N ASN A 14 11.01 1.24 17.82
CA ASN A 14 9.64 1.63 18.14
C ASN A 14 8.59 1.02 17.20
N LEU A 15 9.00 0.45 16.07
CA LEU A 15 8.13 -0.24 15.11
C LEU A 15 8.01 -1.74 15.38
N GLN A 16 8.78 -2.28 16.32
CA GLN A 16 8.86 -3.72 16.60
C GLN A 16 7.53 -4.31 17.09
N ALA A 17 6.70 -3.52 17.75
CA ALA A 17 5.49 -4.04 18.40
C ALA A 17 4.39 -4.51 17.43
N ALA A 18 4.48 -4.16 16.14
CA ALA A 18 3.39 -4.41 15.20
C ALA A 18 3.78 -5.24 13.98
N THR A 19 4.97 -5.85 13.95
CA THR A 19 5.46 -6.23 12.63
C THR A 19 5.55 -7.72 12.36
N HIS A 20 5.56 -8.59 13.37
CA HIS A 20 5.63 -10.07 13.20
C HIS A 20 6.49 -10.47 11.97
N ASN A 21 7.65 -9.81 11.82
CA ASN A 21 8.53 -9.90 10.66
C ASN A 21 9.84 -10.62 10.96
N ASN A 22 9.86 -11.40 12.02
CA ASN A 22 10.97 -12.24 12.46
C ASN A 22 10.64 -13.73 12.28
N PRO A 23 11.65 -14.55 11.99
CA PRO A 23 13.06 -14.22 11.75
C PRO A 23 13.33 -13.65 10.34
N LEU A 24 14.47 -12.96 10.19
CA LEU A 24 15.04 -12.70 8.86
C LEU A 24 15.40 -14.03 8.21
N HIS A 25 14.91 -14.25 6.98
CA HIS A 25 15.14 -15.51 6.26
C HIS A 25 15.33 -15.29 4.77
N THR A 26 15.96 -16.26 4.12
CA THR A 26 16.21 -16.23 2.69
C THR A 26 15.00 -16.75 1.92
N VAL A 27 14.56 -15.99 0.92
CA VAL A 27 13.49 -16.35 -0.01
C VAL A 27 14.02 -16.32 -1.43
N GLU A 28 13.63 -17.30 -2.23
CA GLU A 28 13.88 -17.38 -3.67
C GLU A 28 12.57 -17.19 -4.41
N LEU A 29 12.54 -16.28 -5.36
CA LEU A 29 11.35 -15.99 -6.17
C LEU A 29 11.57 -16.39 -7.62
N SER A 30 10.60 -17.06 -8.20
CA SER A 30 10.48 -17.23 -9.65
C SER A 30 10.27 -15.86 -10.33
N SER A 31 10.60 -15.78 -11.61
CA SER A 31 10.43 -14.52 -12.36
C SER A 31 8.98 -14.07 -12.39
N TYR A 32 8.80 -12.78 -12.18
CA TYR A 32 7.50 -12.11 -12.28
C TYR A 32 7.68 -10.67 -12.76
N SER A 33 6.63 -10.10 -13.29
CA SER A 33 6.51 -8.66 -13.55
C SER A 33 5.54 -8.05 -12.55
N ILE A 34 5.76 -6.80 -12.14
CA ILE A 34 4.91 -6.09 -11.18
C ILE A 34 4.49 -4.74 -11.75
N SER A 35 3.25 -4.33 -11.51
CA SER A 35 2.72 -3.06 -11.98
C SER A 35 3.55 -1.89 -11.43
N LYS A 36 3.95 -0.98 -12.32
CA LYS A 36 4.73 0.23 -12.02
C LYS A 36 4.03 1.11 -10.99
N PHE A 37 2.72 1.23 -11.10
CA PHE A 37 1.85 2.04 -10.24
C PHE A 37 0.88 1.15 -9.48
N LYS A 38 0.32 1.69 -8.40
CA LYS A 38 -0.90 1.18 -7.80
C LYS A 38 -2.03 1.21 -8.83
N VAL A 39 -3.06 0.40 -8.65
CA VAL A 39 -4.27 0.47 -9.47
C VAL A 39 -4.82 1.89 -9.39
N MET A 40 -4.85 2.57 -10.52
CA MET A 40 -5.35 3.95 -10.60
C MET A 40 -6.86 3.99 -10.79
N ASN A 41 -7.51 5.05 -10.31
CA ASN A 41 -8.94 5.27 -10.48
C ASN A 41 -9.40 5.13 -11.93
N LYS A 42 -8.61 5.65 -12.90
CA LYS A 42 -8.96 5.50 -14.34
C LYS A 42 -9.13 4.04 -14.75
N SER A 43 -8.21 3.18 -14.35
CA SER A 43 -8.23 1.77 -14.73
C SER A 43 -9.29 0.98 -13.95
N TYR A 44 -9.44 1.28 -12.66
CA TYR A 44 -10.45 0.67 -11.80
C TYR A 44 -11.87 0.98 -12.28
N ARG A 45 -12.13 2.22 -12.70
CA ARG A 45 -13.43 2.61 -13.27
C ARG A 45 -13.73 1.91 -14.60
N LEU A 46 -12.72 1.60 -15.41
CA LEU A 46 -12.90 0.76 -16.61
C LEU A 46 -13.36 -0.65 -16.22
N TYR A 47 -12.70 -1.25 -15.23
CA TYR A 47 -13.10 -2.55 -14.69
C TYR A 47 -14.55 -2.53 -14.19
N LEU A 48 -14.90 -1.58 -13.32
CA LEU A 48 -16.26 -1.49 -12.77
C LEU A 48 -17.31 -1.37 -13.89
N ARG A 49 -17.07 -0.52 -14.89
CA ARG A 49 -17.96 -0.39 -16.05
C ARG A 49 -18.08 -1.69 -16.83
N SER A 50 -16.97 -2.38 -17.09
CA SER A 50 -16.96 -3.63 -17.85
C SER A 50 -17.76 -4.76 -17.18
N LYS A 51 -17.83 -4.72 -15.84
CA LYS A 51 -18.56 -5.69 -15.03
C LYS A 51 -19.96 -5.22 -14.61
N GLY A 52 -20.35 -3.98 -14.94
CA GLY A 52 -21.62 -3.39 -14.48
C GLY A 52 -21.68 -3.18 -12.95
N LEU A 53 -20.53 -3.01 -12.31
CA LEU A 53 -20.43 -2.83 -10.87
C LEU A 53 -20.51 -1.36 -10.47
N PRO A 54 -21.18 -1.03 -9.35
CA PRO A 54 -21.20 0.33 -8.81
C PRO A 54 -19.84 0.69 -8.22
N LEU A 55 -19.50 1.98 -8.27
CA LEU A 55 -18.37 2.51 -7.49
C LEU A 55 -18.81 2.62 -6.03
N ARG A 56 -18.03 2.02 -5.12
CA ARG A 56 -18.17 2.24 -3.68
C ARG A 56 -17.24 3.37 -3.24
N LEU A 57 -17.74 4.27 -2.42
CA LEU A 57 -16.91 5.32 -1.83
C LEU A 57 -16.27 4.81 -0.53
N PRO A 58 -15.01 5.18 -0.25
CA PRO A 58 -14.26 4.63 0.88
C PRO A 58 -14.70 5.18 2.25
N SER A 59 -15.57 6.17 2.30
CA SER A 59 -16.12 6.71 3.55
C SER A 59 -17.47 7.36 3.32
N ILE A 60 -18.32 7.34 4.34
CA ILE A 60 -19.58 8.08 4.39
C ILE A 60 -19.40 9.52 4.88
N SER A 61 -18.24 9.83 5.46
CA SER A 61 -17.85 11.20 5.79
C SER A 61 -17.19 11.84 4.59
N TYR A 62 -17.53 13.09 4.31
CA TYR A 62 -17.02 13.84 3.15
C TYR A 62 -17.27 13.12 1.81
N GLU A 63 -18.49 12.60 1.64
CA GLU A 63 -18.86 11.78 0.45
C GLU A 63 -18.56 12.49 -0.87
N GLU A 64 -18.83 13.80 -0.98
CA GLU A 64 -18.55 14.59 -2.18
C GLU A 64 -17.05 14.65 -2.49
N ASP A 65 -16.21 14.79 -1.45
CA ASP A 65 -14.77 14.84 -1.61
C ASP A 65 -14.25 13.46 -2.06
N TRP A 66 -14.74 12.38 -1.46
CA TRP A 66 -14.39 11.02 -1.89
C TRP A 66 -14.90 10.69 -3.30
N ALA A 67 -16.06 11.19 -3.69
CA ALA A 67 -16.52 11.06 -5.07
C ALA A 67 -15.58 11.78 -6.04
N SER A 68 -15.12 12.99 -5.67
CA SER A 68 -14.14 13.76 -6.44
C SER A 68 -12.77 13.07 -6.51
N VAL A 69 -12.28 12.55 -5.37
CA VAL A 69 -11.05 11.72 -5.30
C VAL A 69 -11.16 10.54 -6.26
N SER A 70 -12.26 9.78 -6.18
CA SER A 70 -12.48 8.60 -7.01
C SER A 70 -12.66 8.94 -8.49
N ALA A 71 -13.06 10.19 -8.82
CA ALA A 71 -13.14 10.69 -10.19
C ALA A 71 -11.77 11.13 -10.73
N THR A 72 -10.80 11.43 -9.87
CA THR A 72 -9.45 11.89 -10.26
C THR A 72 -8.63 10.72 -10.81
N PRO A 73 -8.23 10.74 -12.10
CA PRO A 73 -7.78 9.54 -12.82
C PRO A 73 -6.49 8.90 -12.29
N ASN A 74 -5.54 9.73 -11.84
CA ASN A 74 -4.17 9.34 -11.46
C ASN A 74 -3.96 9.14 -9.95
N LEU A 75 -5.03 9.12 -9.17
CA LEU A 75 -4.98 8.72 -7.76
C LEU A 75 -5.14 7.20 -7.64
N GLY A 76 -4.55 6.62 -6.57
CA GLY A 76 -4.70 5.22 -6.25
C GLY A 76 -6.16 4.87 -5.89
N ALA A 77 -6.73 3.89 -6.58
CA ALA A 77 -8.09 3.43 -6.29
C ALA A 77 -8.14 2.79 -4.90
N LYS A 78 -9.18 3.13 -4.16
CA LYS A 78 -9.45 2.54 -2.84
C LYS A 78 -10.34 1.33 -3.01
N MET A 79 -9.96 0.22 -2.38
CA MET A 79 -10.65 -1.06 -2.58
C MET A 79 -10.39 -2.02 -1.43
N ASP A 80 -11.32 -2.94 -1.21
CA ASP A 80 -11.10 -4.07 -0.33
C ASP A 80 -10.27 -5.16 -1.01
N TRP A 81 -9.97 -6.25 -0.28
CA TRP A 81 -9.16 -7.32 -0.83
C TRP A 81 -9.86 -8.08 -1.97
N TYR A 82 -11.17 -8.28 -1.88
CA TYR A 82 -11.93 -8.99 -2.91
C TYR A 82 -11.96 -8.18 -4.20
N GLU A 83 -12.23 -6.88 -4.12
CA GLU A 83 -12.19 -5.98 -5.28
C GLU A 83 -10.79 -5.91 -5.91
N ALA A 84 -9.74 -5.90 -5.09
CA ALA A 84 -8.36 -5.92 -5.57
C ALA A 84 -8.02 -7.22 -6.30
N ASN A 85 -8.42 -8.36 -5.73
CA ASN A 85 -8.24 -9.68 -6.33
C ASN A 85 -8.99 -9.81 -7.64
N ASP A 86 -10.26 -9.40 -7.67
CA ASP A 86 -11.13 -9.50 -8.83
C ASP A 86 -10.68 -8.55 -9.96
N TYR A 87 -10.13 -7.37 -9.60
CA TYR A 87 -9.52 -6.48 -10.59
C TYR A 87 -8.32 -7.14 -11.28
N CYS A 88 -7.39 -7.75 -10.52
CA CYS A 88 -6.24 -8.44 -11.11
C CYS A 88 -6.67 -9.66 -11.93
N ALA A 89 -7.70 -10.41 -11.49
CA ALA A 89 -8.28 -11.52 -12.24
C ALA A 89 -8.92 -11.03 -13.56
N TRP A 90 -9.62 -9.90 -13.54
CA TRP A 90 -10.16 -9.29 -14.75
C TRP A 90 -9.05 -8.90 -15.75
N LEU A 91 -7.93 -8.38 -15.27
CA LEU A 91 -6.77 -8.13 -16.14
C LEU A 91 -6.24 -9.42 -16.77
N ALA A 92 -6.24 -10.53 -16.02
CA ALA A 92 -5.85 -11.84 -16.56
C ALA A 92 -6.81 -12.27 -17.69
N ASP A 93 -8.11 -12.15 -17.46
CA ASP A 93 -9.15 -12.53 -18.44
C ASP A 93 -9.02 -11.75 -19.75
N ILE A 94 -8.81 -10.44 -19.69
CA ILE A 94 -8.78 -9.60 -20.90
C ILE A 94 -7.45 -9.59 -21.62
N SER A 95 -6.35 -9.90 -20.93
CA SER A 95 -5.00 -9.85 -21.51
C SER A 95 -4.44 -11.22 -21.89
N GLY A 96 -4.97 -12.30 -21.31
CA GLY A 96 -4.41 -13.65 -21.45
C GLY A 96 -3.13 -13.88 -20.65
N TYR A 97 -2.63 -12.90 -19.87
CA TYR A 97 -1.50 -13.07 -18.97
C TYR A 97 -1.96 -13.45 -17.56
N PRO A 98 -1.19 -14.24 -16.80
CA PRO A 98 -1.57 -14.69 -15.46
C PRO A 98 -1.41 -13.58 -14.41
N PHE A 99 -2.25 -12.54 -14.50
CA PHE A 99 -2.31 -11.48 -13.49
C PHE A 99 -2.90 -11.99 -12.18
N SER A 100 -2.34 -11.53 -11.07
CA SER A 100 -2.84 -11.76 -9.72
C SER A 100 -2.40 -10.64 -8.78
N LEU A 101 -2.89 -10.65 -7.53
CA LEU A 101 -2.23 -9.91 -6.47
C LEU A 101 -0.81 -10.47 -6.24
N PRO A 102 0.17 -9.64 -5.87
CA PRO A 102 1.48 -10.12 -5.47
C PRO A 102 1.39 -10.98 -4.21
N THR A 103 2.30 -11.92 -4.04
CA THR A 103 2.55 -12.48 -2.71
C THR A 103 3.26 -11.44 -1.84
N GLU A 104 3.21 -11.62 -0.52
CA GLU A 104 3.94 -10.76 0.41
C GLU A 104 5.44 -10.72 0.08
N ALA A 105 6.02 -11.86 -0.26
CA ALA A 105 7.42 -11.96 -0.64
C ALA A 105 7.75 -11.22 -1.95
N GLN A 106 6.90 -11.30 -2.97
CA GLN A 106 7.06 -10.55 -4.21
C GLN A 106 6.99 -9.04 -3.95
N TRP A 107 6.03 -8.61 -3.13
CA TRP A 107 5.90 -7.20 -2.79
C TRP A 107 7.15 -6.68 -2.07
N GLU A 108 7.63 -7.38 -1.02
CA GLU A 108 8.81 -6.96 -0.26
C GLU A 108 10.08 -6.95 -1.13
N TYR A 109 10.27 -7.96 -1.99
CA TYR A 109 11.40 -8.01 -2.92
C TYR A 109 11.41 -6.80 -3.87
N ALA A 110 10.25 -6.42 -4.38
CA ALA A 110 10.08 -5.28 -5.28
C ALA A 110 10.29 -3.94 -4.55
N ALA A 111 9.70 -3.76 -3.36
CA ALA A 111 9.87 -2.57 -2.53
C ALA A 111 11.34 -2.35 -2.16
N ARG A 112 12.05 -3.42 -1.85
CA ARG A 112 13.49 -3.44 -1.56
C ARG A 112 14.38 -3.46 -2.80
N SER A 113 13.85 -3.13 -3.95
CA SER A 113 14.61 -3.04 -5.20
C SER A 113 15.53 -4.26 -5.45
N ARG A 114 14.92 -5.43 -5.60
CA ARG A 114 15.53 -6.77 -5.72
C ARG A 114 16.15 -7.26 -4.41
N GLY A 115 15.45 -7.06 -3.29
CA GLY A 115 15.85 -7.62 -2.00
C GLY A 115 17.07 -6.94 -1.36
N ARG A 116 17.42 -5.71 -1.77
CA ARG A 116 18.45 -4.90 -1.10
C ARG A 116 18.01 -4.55 0.32
N PHE A 117 18.94 -4.22 1.19
CA PHE A 117 18.62 -3.82 2.57
C PHE A 117 18.21 -2.33 2.62
N LEU A 118 17.09 -2.02 1.96
CA LEU A 118 16.49 -0.69 1.94
C LEU A 118 15.25 -0.70 2.82
N HIS A 119 15.16 0.22 3.77
CA HIS A 119 14.00 0.33 4.67
C HIS A 119 12.81 1.01 4.03
N VAL A 120 13.05 1.90 3.07
CA VAL A 120 12.04 2.70 2.40
C VAL A 120 12.12 2.51 0.89
N ALA A 121 11.00 2.39 0.22
CA ALA A 121 10.94 2.23 -1.23
C ALA A 121 10.95 3.58 -1.96
N THR A 122 11.98 4.40 -1.69
CA THR A 122 12.27 5.65 -2.37
C THR A 122 13.38 5.47 -3.41
N ASP A 123 13.77 6.54 -4.09
CA ASP A 123 14.80 6.54 -5.14
C ASP A 123 16.17 6.02 -4.66
N ASP A 124 16.51 6.27 -3.40
CA ASP A 124 17.77 5.85 -2.80
C ASP A 124 17.64 5.02 -1.51
N GLY A 125 16.40 4.77 -1.06
CA GLY A 125 16.13 3.99 0.15
C GLY A 125 16.09 4.82 1.44
N THR A 126 16.19 6.13 1.35
CA THR A 126 16.14 7.06 2.49
C THR A 126 14.94 8.00 2.42
N TYR A 127 14.64 8.67 3.53
CA TYR A 127 13.69 9.77 3.56
C TYR A 127 14.38 11.08 3.21
N LYS A 128 13.78 11.87 2.30
CA LYS A 128 14.21 13.24 2.00
C LYS A 128 13.01 14.16 2.07
N ILE A 129 13.10 15.12 2.97
CA ILE A 129 12.11 16.18 3.15
C ILE A 129 12.82 17.54 3.16
N THR A 130 12.09 18.60 2.84
CA THR A 130 12.59 19.96 2.99
C THR A 130 12.76 20.29 4.47
N ASN A 131 13.58 21.29 4.77
CA ASN A 131 13.61 21.87 6.10
C ASN A 131 12.23 22.42 6.48
N ASP A 132 11.94 22.48 7.77
CA ASP A 132 10.68 23.03 8.27
C ASP A 132 10.44 24.42 7.70
N LEU A 133 9.45 24.50 6.82
CA LEU A 133 8.94 25.76 6.32
C LEU A 133 7.76 26.15 7.21
N ILE A 134 8.03 26.90 8.24
CA ILE A 134 6.97 27.54 9.03
C ILE A 134 6.55 28.79 8.25
N THR A 135 5.32 28.80 7.74
CA THR A 135 4.70 30.02 7.22
C THR A 135 4.23 30.90 8.37
N GLU A 136 3.98 32.18 8.09
CA GLU A 136 3.54 33.16 9.10
C GLU A 136 2.25 32.74 9.84
N ASP A 137 1.43 31.89 9.23
CA ASP A 137 0.22 31.32 9.84
C ASP A 137 0.47 30.01 10.61
N GLY A 138 1.72 29.56 10.69
CA GLY A 138 2.11 28.36 11.44
C GLY A 138 1.61 27.04 10.91
N ARG A 139 1.04 27.00 9.70
CA ARG A 139 0.32 25.83 9.15
C ARG A 139 1.10 24.97 8.17
N HIS A 140 2.31 25.37 7.78
CA HIS A 140 3.08 24.62 6.78
C HIS A 140 4.34 24.05 7.42
N GLY A 141 4.49 22.74 7.28
CA GLY A 141 5.65 21.97 7.71
C GLY A 141 6.44 21.41 6.53
N PRO A 142 7.40 20.53 6.81
CA PRO A 142 8.32 20.00 5.82
C PRO A 142 7.58 19.26 4.70
N ARG A 143 7.99 19.58 3.46
CA ARG A 143 7.47 18.94 2.24
C ARG A 143 8.35 17.76 1.84
N GLY A 144 7.73 16.77 1.22
CA GLY A 144 8.45 15.66 0.64
C GLY A 144 9.33 16.05 -0.53
N ILE A 145 10.51 15.43 -0.59
CA ILE A 145 11.39 15.46 -1.76
C ILE A 145 11.28 14.15 -2.53
N ASN A 146 11.38 13.01 -1.83
CA ASN A 146 11.27 11.68 -2.45
C ASN A 146 10.16 10.80 -1.85
N ILE A 147 9.44 11.29 -0.86
CA ILE A 147 8.30 10.64 -0.21
C ILE A 147 7.37 11.73 0.34
N SER A 148 6.06 11.45 0.47
CA SER A 148 5.13 12.44 0.99
C SER A 148 5.30 12.70 2.48
N THR A 149 4.79 13.85 2.90
CA THR A 149 4.49 14.17 4.29
C THR A 149 2.99 14.43 4.46
N THR A 150 2.53 14.57 5.68
CA THR A 150 1.15 15.00 5.96
C THR A 150 0.84 16.37 5.35
N TRP A 151 1.83 17.25 5.34
CA TRP A 151 1.74 18.60 4.77
C TRP A 151 1.56 18.63 3.24
N ASP A 152 2.13 17.67 2.52
CA ASP A 152 1.88 17.51 1.09
C ASP A 152 0.43 17.17 0.81
N ARG A 153 -0.17 16.33 1.66
CA ARG A 153 -1.56 15.90 1.55
C ARG A 153 -2.52 17.03 1.86
N GLU A 154 -2.29 17.78 2.94
CA GLU A 154 -3.09 18.94 3.29
C GLU A 154 -3.03 20.03 2.22
N ALA A 155 -1.86 20.28 1.64
CA ALA A 155 -1.73 21.24 0.57
C ALA A 155 -2.45 20.81 -0.70
N TYR A 156 -2.39 19.52 -1.03
CA TYR A 156 -3.13 18.99 -2.18
C TYR A 156 -4.63 19.03 -1.93
N ALA A 157 -5.09 18.73 -0.69
CA ALA A 157 -6.48 18.91 -0.29
C ALA A 157 -6.94 20.35 -0.49
N ALA A 158 -6.16 21.33 -0.01
CA ALA A 158 -6.47 22.75 -0.16
C ALA A 158 -6.52 23.17 -1.65
N GLU A 159 -5.57 22.71 -2.47
CA GLU A 159 -5.58 22.94 -3.94
C GLU A 159 -6.87 22.44 -4.60
N LYS A 160 -7.37 21.28 -4.15
CA LYS A 160 -8.60 20.65 -4.70
C LYS A 160 -9.87 21.13 -4.05
N GLY A 161 -9.80 21.89 -2.97
CA GLY A 161 -10.95 22.29 -2.16
C GLY A 161 -11.56 21.12 -1.35
N TRP A 162 -10.77 20.09 -1.04
CA TRP A 162 -11.20 18.92 -0.28
C TRP A 162 -10.99 19.11 1.23
N ARG A 163 -11.89 18.58 2.03
CA ARG A 163 -11.88 18.61 3.51
C ARG A 163 -11.13 17.43 4.12
N LEU A 164 -10.57 16.55 3.30
CA LEU A 164 -9.94 15.30 3.72
C LEU A 164 -8.63 15.50 4.51
N GLY A 165 -8.01 16.68 4.46
CA GLY A 165 -6.79 17.00 5.19
C GLY A 165 -5.68 15.97 4.90
N THR A 166 -5.12 15.39 5.96
CA THR A 166 -4.05 14.38 5.88
C THR A 166 -4.48 13.06 5.24
N LEU A 167 -5.78 12.79 5.15
CA LEU A 167 -6.32 11.58 4.50
C LEU A 167 -6.33 11.71 2.97
N THR A 168 -6.01 12.87 2.42
CA THR A 168 -6.02 13.14 0.98
C THR A 168 -4.99 12.27 0.27
N PRO A 169 -5.39 11.43 -0.70
CA PRO A 169 -4.43 10.69 -1.51
C PRO A 169 -3.73 11.64 -2.49
N LEU A 170 -2.51 11.28 -2.87
CA LEU A 170 -1.69 12.01 -3.83
C LEU A 170 -1.64 11.30 -5.18
N PRO A 171 -1.30 11.99 -6.29
CA PRO A 171 -1.01 11.34 -7.56
C PRO A 171 0.03 10.23 -7.39
N VAL A 172 -0.22 9.06 -8.00
CA VAL A 172 0.63 7.87 -7.81
C VAL A 172 2.08 8.05 -8.26
N ASP A 173 2.36 9.07 -9.03
CA ASP A 173 3.67 9.46 -9.56
C ASP A 173 4.18 10.80 -8.99
N LYS A 174 3.63 11.25 -7.87
CA LYS A 174 3.98 12.53 -7.25
C LYS A 174 5.46 12.60 -6.86
N PHE A 175 6.02 11.49 -6.39
CA PHE A 175 7.42 11.39 -5.93
C PHE A 175 8.21 10.43 -6.82
N PRO A 176 9.55 10.50 -6.81
CA PRO A 176 10.39 9.62 -7.60
C PRO A 176 10.14 8.13 -7.29
N PRO A 177 10.30 7.25 -8.29
CA PRO A 177 10.19 5.81 -8.09
C PRO A 177 11.40 5.26 -7.33
N ASN A 178 11.26 4.04 -6.80
CA ASN A 178 12.41 3.28 -6.32
C ASN A 178 13.33 2.86 -7.50
N PRO A 179 14.54 2.31 -7.24
CA PRO A 179 15.48 1.92 -8.30
C PRO A 179 14.98 0.90 -9.33
N LEU A 180 13.84 0.22 -9.07
CA LEU A 180 13.15 -0.62 -10.05
C LEU A 180 12.13 0.13 -10.91
N GLY A 181 11.94 1.42 -10.69
CA GLY A 181 10.94 2.22 -11.39
C GLY A 181 9.53 2.08 -10.82
N LEU A 182 9.36 1.57 -9.59
CA LEU A 182 8.07 1.39 -8.93
C LEU A 182 7.75 2.59 -8.04
N TYR A 183 6.54 3.13 -8.20
CA TYR A 183 6.08 4.32 -7.51
C TYR A 183 5.25 3.99 -6.27
N SER A 184 5.32 4.85 -5.26
CA SER A 184 4.45 4.90 -4.07
C SER A 184 4.35 3.59 -3.28
N MET A 185 5.39 2.75 -3.26
CA MET A 185 5.35 1.49 -2.49
C MET A 185 5.43 1.72 -0.98
N SER A 186 6.10 2.77 -0.53
CA SER A 186 6.18 3.17 0.88
C SER A 186 5.30 4.37 1.21
N ASP A 187 4.25 4.62 0.43
CA ASP A 187 3.41 5.79 0.60
C ASP A 187 2.02 5.61 -0.03
N ASP A 188 1.11 6.51 0.32
CA ASP A 188 -0.19 6.74 -0.32
C ASP A 188 -1.13 5.52 -0.35
N GLY A 189 -1.22 4.84 0.77
CA GLY A 189 -2.11 3.71 0.99
C GLY A 189 -1.40 2.39 1.12
N LEU A 190 -1.90 1.58 2.04
CA LEU A 190 -1.52 0.19 2.21
C LEU A 190 -1.90 -0.61 0.97
N GLU A 191 -1.11 -1.61 0.62
CA GLU A 191 -1.36 -2.47 -0.53
C GLU A 191 -1.75 -3.88 -0.09
N TRP A 192 -2.88 -4.36 -0.61
CA TRP A 192 -3.28 -5.75 -0.47
C TRP A 192 -2.32 -6.68 -1.18
N VAL A 193 -1.98 -7.78 -0.51
CA VAL A 193 -1.28 -8.90 -1.13
C VAL A 193 -2.15 -10.16 -1.04
N LYS A 194 -1.75 -11.22 -1.73
CA LYS A 194 -2.52 -12.46 -1.83
C LYS A 194 -2.63 -13.21 -0.51
N ASP A 195 -1.58 -13.13 0.30
CA ASP A 195 -1.34 -13.97 1.47
C ASP A 195 -2.38 -13.79 2.57
N TRP A 196 -2.79 -14.90 3.20
CA TRP A 196 -3.39 -14.84 4.51
C TRP A 196 -2.35 -14.41 5.54
N TYR A 197 -2.77 -13.65 6.53
CA TYR A 197 -1.88 -13.22 7.58
C TYR A 197 -1.69 -14.32 8.63
N ASP A 198 -0.43 -14.54 9.00
CA ASP A 198 -0.01 -15.34 10.14
C ASP A 198 1.19 -14.65 10.79
N PRO A 199 1.10 -14.29 12.10
CA PRO A 199 2.22 -13.64 12.81
C PRO A 199 3.48 -14.52 12.85
N ASP A 200 3.32 -15.84 12.76
CA ASP A 200 4.42 -16.80 12.86
C ASP A 200 4.92 -17.31 11.50
N TYR A 201 4.29 -16.88 10.39
CA TYR A 201 4.58 -17.42 9.06
C TYR A 201 6.08 -17.43 8.70
N TYR A 202 6.83 -16.41 9.09
CA TYR A 202 8.26 -16.30 8.76
C TYR A 202 9.14 -17.38 9.45
N LYS A 203 8.63 -18.04 10.48
CA LYS A 203 9.32 -19.15 11.17
C LYS A 203 9.32 -20.45 10.38
N TYR A 204 8.32 -20.63 9.48
CA TYR A 204 8.14 -21.87 8.72
C TYR A 204 7.91 -21.66 7.23
N SER A 205 7.97 -20.42 6.76
CA SER A 205 7.82 -20.06 5.35
C SER A 205 8.75 -20.90 4.46
N PRO A 206 8.25 -21.46 3.35
CA PRO A 206 9.09 -22.16 2.40
C PRO A 206 10.09 -21.19 1.78
N ARG A 207 11.30 -21.70 1.48
CA ARG A 207 12.34 -20.88 0.86
C ARG A 207 11.95 -20.42 -0.54
N LYS A 208 11.30 -21.29 -1.33
CA LYS A 208 10.94 -21.00 -2.73
C LYS A 208 9.49 -20.57 -2.86
N ASP A 209 9.30 -19.41 -3.48
CA ASP A 209 7.99 -18.85 -3.85
C ASP A 209 6.92 -18.93 -2.74
N PRO A 210 7.18 -18.42 -1.52
CA PRO A 210 6.22 -18.46 -0.43
C PRO A 210 4.92 -17.74 -0.82
N GLN A 211 3.78 -18.33 -0.44
CA GLN A 211 2.42 -17.88 -0.81
C GLN A 211 1.56 -17.51 0.41
N GLY A 212 2.16 -17.41 1.60
CA GLY A 212 1.41 -17.35 2.85
C GLY A 212 0.91 -18.73 3.30
N PRO A 213 0.19 -18.80 4.43
CA PRO A 213 -0.50 -20.01 4.85
C PRO A 213 -1.50 -20.50 3.80
N GLU A 214 -1.74 -21.82 3.71
CA GLU A 214 -2.69 -22.40 2.75
C GLU A 214 -4.14 -21.91 2.96
N GLY A 215 -4.47 -21.50 4.19
CA GLY A 215 -5.80 -20.99 4.53
C GLY A 215 -5.76 -19.92 5.62
N PRO A 216 -6.93 -19.42 6.02
CA PRO A 216 -7.05 -18.41 7.04
C PRO A 216 -6.72 -18.98 8.43
N VAL A 217 -5.75 -18.40 9.12
CA VAL A 217 -5.29 -18.88 10.43
C VAL A 217 -5.37 -17.81 11.53
N PHE A 218 -5.27 -16.53 11.18
CA PHE A 218 -5.25 -15.42 12.14
C PHE A 218 -6.51 -14.56 12.03
N LYS A 219 -7.13 -14.30 13.19
CA LYS A 219 -8.31 -13.44 13.30
C LYS A 219 -7.91 -12.04 13.79
N ASP A 220 -8.39 -11.03 13.10
CA ASP A 220 -8.21 -9.62 13.47
C ASP A 220 -9.32 -9.21 14.46
N GLU A 221 -8.95 -8.98 15.71
CA GLU A 221 -9.90 -8.55 16.76
C GLU A 221 -10.53 -7.20 16.43
N ALA A 222 -9.77 -6.28 15.80
CA ALA A 222 -10.28 -4.98 15.37
C ALA A 222 -11.31 -5.10 14.24
N SER A 223 -11.34 -6.23 13.55
CA SER A 223 -12.26 -6.54 12.45
C SER A 223 -13.29 -7.61 12.85
N ALA A 224 -13.88 -7.48 14.03
CA ALA A 224 -14.89 -8.41 14.58
C ALA A 224 -14.47 -9.88 14.51
N ASN A 225 -13.19 -10.17 14.79
CA ASN A 225 -12.59 -11.51 14.73
C ASN A 225 -12.70 -12.21 13.37
N GLN A 226 -12.74 -11.45 12.28
CA GLN A 226 -12.65 -12.01 10.94
C GLN A 226 -11.19 -12.37 10.61
N TYR A 227 -11.02 -13.37 9.75
CA TYR A 227 -9.70 -13.76 9.27
C TYR A 227 -9.05 -12.65 8.43
N ALA A 228 -7.75 -12.46 8.60
CA ALA A 228 -7.03 -11.33 8.05
C ALA A 228 -6.16 -11.68 6.85
N LYS A 229 -6.11 -10.77 5.90
CA LYS A 229 -5.15 -10.72 4.79
C LYS A 229 -3.99 -9.80 5.12
N VAL A 230 -2.84 -10.06 4.52
CA VAL A 230 -1.66 -9.23 4.68
C VAL A 230 -1.82 -7.91 3.91
N LEU A 231 -1.37 -6.84 4.56
CA LEU A 231 -1.19 -5.51 3.99
C LEU A 231 0.28 -5.11 4.05
N ARG A 232 0.75 -4.44 3.01
CA ARG A 232 2.12 -3.95 2.93
C ARG A 232 2.14 -2.46 2.59
N GLY A 233 3.28 -1.80 2.85
CA GLY A 233 3.40 -0.35 2.65
C GLY A 233 2.82 0.44 3.82
N VAL A 234 2.44 1.67 3.57
CA VAL A 234 1.94 2.61 4.58
C VAL A 234 0.80 3.45 4.02
N GLY A 235 -0.19 3.72 4.85
CA GLY A 235 -1.32 4.58 4.48
C GLY A 235 -0.91 6.03 4.29
N ILE A 236 -0.18 6.56 5.25
CA ILE A 236 0.36 7.92 5.26
C ILE A 236 1.82 7.81 5.70
N ALA A 237 2.75 8.15 4.80
CA ALA A 237 4.15 8.27 5.15
C ALA A 237 4.38 9.58 5.91
N ASP A 238 5.07 9.52 7.02
CA ASP A 238 5.65 10.67 7.67
C ASP A 238 6.93 10.23 8.39
N PRO A 239 8.09 10.72 7.94
CA PRO A 239 9.38 10.33 8.51
C PRO A 239 9.49 10.56 10.03
N ARG A 240 8.76 11.54 10.55
CA ARG A 240 8.77 11.87 11.98
C ARG A 240 8.12 10.79 12.85
N TRP A 241 7.31 9.93 12.26
CA TRP A 241 6.63 8.85 12.98
C TRP A 241 7.30 7.49 12.78
N GLY A 242 8.45 7.46 12.10
CA GLY A 242 9.18 6.22 11.84
C GLY A 242 8.43 5.23 10.96
N ALA A 243 7.38 5.68 10.29
CA ALA A 243 6.57 4.86 9.40
C ALA A 243 7.21 4.69 8.01
N ALA A 244 6.62 3.88 7.16
CA ALA A 244 7.00 3.65 5.77
C ALA A 244 8.24 2.76 5.56
N THR A 245 8.43 1.76 6.39
CA THR A 245 9.50 0.77 6.16
C THR A 245 9.01 -0.39 5.31
N ASN A 246 9.91 -0.90 4.47
CA ASN A 246 9.64 -2.06 3.60
C ASN A 246 9.43 -3.36 4.37
N ILE A 247 9.67 -3.37 5.67
CA ILE A 247 9.57 -4.55 6.54
C ILE A 247 8.28 -4.58 7.37
N ILE A 248 7.48 -3.53 7.36
CA ILE A 248 6.21 -3.50 8.11
C ILE A 248 5.22 -4.48 7.47
N ARG A 249 4.65 -5.32 8.31
CA ARG A 249 3.55 -6.23 7.98
C ARG A 249 2.27 -5.74 8.64
N GLY A 250 1.34 -5.26 7.85
CA GLY A 250 -0.01 -4.97 8.30
C GLY A 250 -0.95 -6.14 8.04
N TYR A 251 -2.12 -6.08 8.63
CA TYR A 251 -3.19 -7.04 8.39
C TYR A 251 -4.56 -6.40 8.62
N ARG A 252 -5.57 -6.87 7.92
CA ARG A 252 -6.99 -6.54 8.12
C ARG A 252 -7.88 -7.62 7.52
N SER A 253 -9.14 -7.64 7.97
CA SER A 253 -10.18 -8.39 7.27
C SER A 253 -10.23 -8.00 5.78
N PRO A 254 -10.42 -8.99 4.88
CA PRO A 254 -10.55 -8.72 3.45
C PRO A 254 -11.82 -7.94 3.09
N ASP A 255 -12.83 -7.92 3.97
CA ASP A 255 -14.15 -7.34 3.71
C ASP A 255 -14.19 -5.85 4.07
N ALA A 256 -14.68 -5.05 3.14
CA ALA A 256 -14.86 -3.61 3.30
C ALA A 256 -16.12 -3.19 4.06
N ASN A 257 -17.02 -4.10 4.36
CA ASN A 257 -18.31 -3.76 4.96
C ASN A 257 -18.21 -3.35 6.43
N MET A 258 -17.03 -3.41 7.00
CA MET A 258 -16.79 -2.99 8.37
C MET A 258 -16.49 -1.49 8.45
N LEU A 259 -17.10 -0.83 9.44
CA LEU A 259 -16.82 0.55 9.76
C LEU A 259 -15.63 0.65 10.71
N GLY A 260 -14.63 1.44 10.32
CA GLY A 260 -13.60 1.98 11.20
C GLY A 260 -13.99 3.36 11.72
N ILE A 261 -13.08 3.98 12.45
CA ILE A 261 -13.25 5.35 12.98
C ILE A 261 -12.02 6.16 12.55
N ASN A 262 -12.25 7.34 11.97
CA ASN A 262 -11.22 8.34 11.68
C ASN A 262 -10.64 8.95 12.97
N PHE A 263 -9.55 9.68 12.85
CA PHE A 263 -8.94 10.42 13.96
C PHE A 263 -9.87 11.45 14.60
N ASP A 264 -10.84 11.98 13.85
CA ASP A 264 -11.86 12.93 14.33
C ASP A 264 -13.11 12.24 14.90
N GLY A 265 -13.10 10.90 15.00
CA GLY A 265 -14.22 10.11 15.49
C GLY A 265 -15.30 9.82 14.45
N SER A 266 -15.19 10.30 13.23
CA SER A 266 -16.16 10.04 12.17
C SER A 266 -16.03 8.63 11.61
N PRO A 267 -17.14 7.97 11.22
CA PRO A 267 -17.08 6.63 10.66
C PRO A 267 -16.43 6.61 9.25
N MET A 268 -15.64 5.60 8.99
CA MET A 268 -15.02 5.31 7.69
C MET A 268 -15.07 3.83 7.39
N LEU A 269 -15.11 3.47 6.12
CA LEU A 269 -14.97 2.08 5.71
C LEU A 269 -13.51 1.62 5.78
N PHE A 270 -13.27 0.37 6.13
CA PHE A 270 -11.91 -0.16 6.32
C PHE A 270 -11.01 -0.15 5.11
N PHE A 271 -11.52 0.16 3.93
CA PHE A 271 -10.70 0.25 2.72
C PHE A 271 -10.27 1.69 2.34
N SER A 272 -10.59 2.70 3.16
CA SER A 272 -10.31 4.11 2.84
C SER A 272 -8.84 4.44 2.60
N ASP A 273 -7.93 3.67 3.18
CA ASP A 273 -6.48 3.79 3.01
C ASP A 273 -5.86 2.57 2.31
N LYS A 274 -6.67 1.69 1.71
CA LYS A 274 -6.21 0.47 1.08
C LYS A 274 -6.25 0.55 -0.44
N THR A 275 -5.18 0.07 -1.04
CA THR A 275 -4.93 0.06 -2.49
C THR A 275 -4.41 -1.32 -2.90
N ALA A 276 -4.07 -1.48 -4.16
CA ALA A 276 -3.43 -2.69 -4.67
C ALA A 276 -2.53 -2.39 -5.88
N ARG A 277 -1.69 -3.34 -6.21
CA ARG A 277 -1.05 -3.48 -7.53
C ARG A 277 -1.09 -4.94 -7.95
N CYS A 278 -1.02 -5.20 -9.25
CA CYS A 278 -1.01 -6.56 -9.75
C CYS A 278 0.39 -7.01 -10.16
N VAL A 279 0.60 -8.32 -10.16
CA VAL A 279 1.77 -8.98 -10.75
C VAL A 279 1.36 -9.88 -11.89
N VAL A 280 2.31 -10.21 -12.77
CA VAL A 280 2.19 -11.28 -13.74
C VAL A 280 3.26 -12.32 -13.44
N ASN A 281 2.82 -13.51 -13.10
CA ASN A 281 3.69 -14.64 -12.79
C ASN A 281 4.07 -15.37 -14.10
N SER A 282 5.02 -14.79 -14.82
CA SER A 282 5.51 -15.33 -16.10
C SER A 282 7.02 -15.26 -16.14
N PRO A 283 7.69 -16.32 -16.66
CA PRO A 283 9.13 -16.30 -16.91
C PRO A 283 9.52 -15.40 -18.08
N ARG A 284 8.55 -14.98 -18.90
CA ARG A 284 8.78 -14.09 -20.05
C ARG A 284 8.38 -12.67 -19.70
N PRO A 285 9.14 -11.64 -20.11
CA PRO A 285 8.71 -10.26 -20.01
C PRO A 285 7.37 -10.06 -20.72
N ILE A 286 6.54 -9.15 -20.19
CA ILE A 286 5.35 -8.69 -20.89
C ILE A 286 5.84 -7.71 -21.95
N GLU A 287 5.59 -8.01 -23.21
CA GLU A 287 5.77 -7.05 -24.29
C GLU A 287 4.65 -6.00 -24.19
N GLY A 288 5.03 -4.72 -24.02
CA GLY A 288 4.12 -3.59 -23.87
C GLY A 288 3.60 -3.07 -25.19
#